data_cff45a74f882b6f4b769b5335029e585
#
_entry.id   cff45a74f882b6f4b769b5335029e585
#
_cell.length_a   1.000
_cell.length_b   1.000
_cell.length_c   1.000
_cell.angle_alpha   90.00
_cell.angle_beta   90.00
_cell.angle_gamma   90.00
#
_symmetry.space_group_name_H-M   'P 1'
#
loop_
_entity.id
_entity.type
_entity.pdbx_description
1 polymer ?
#
loop_
_entity_poly.entity_id
_entity_poly.type
_entity_poly.pdbx_seq_one_letter_code
_entity_poly.pdbx_strand_id
1 'polypeptide(L)'
;MNKKAKKFDYVLAVIFVFLVIITIYPFLNVLAISFNDSTDTIKNVNFIIPRKFTLSNYKYVFKDGGIAMPAVISVTRTIIGTIVGIVCTSMVAYTLSRRDFVLRKPFQLLFVITMYVSGGMIPEYLLIIRTLKLGNNFMVYILPGLMWVYNMILVRSYIDGLPMLT
;
A
#
# COMPACT_ATOMS: atom_id res chain seq x y z
N MET A 1 25.59 9.28 -32.86
CA MET A 1 24.44 9.60 -31.99
C MET A 1 23.41 10.39 -32.81
N ASN A 2 22.23 9.80 -33.03
CA ASN A 2 21.29 10.22 -34.07
C ASN A 2 20.52 11.50 -33.66
N LYS A 3 20.57 12.59 -34.42
CA LYS A 3 19.89 13.88 -34.14
C LYS A 3 18.35 13.72 -33.98
N LYS A 4 17.75 12.67 -34.59
CA LYS A 4 16.33 12.37 -34.47
C LYS A 4 15.98 11.82 -33.07
N ALA A 5 16.85 11.04 -32.45
CA ALA A 5 16.65 10.55 -31.08
C ALA A 5 16.58 11.72 -30.08
N LYS A 6 17.49 12.70 -30.20
CA LYS A 6 17.47 13.88 -29.31
C LYS A 6 16.17 14.69 -29.38
N LYS A 7 15.57 14.88 -30.60
CA LYS A 7 14.29 15.59 -30.72
C LYS A 7 13.14 14.82 -30.06
N PHE A 8 13.12 13.51 -30.21
CA PHE A 8 12.13 12.65 -29.56
C PHE A 8 12.24 12.70 -28.03
N ASP A 9 13.48 12.65 -27.50
CA ASP A 9 13.75 12.76 -26.07
C ASP A 9 13.28 14.10 -25.48
N TYR A 10 13.46 15.21 -26.22
CA TYR A 10 12.93 16.51 -25.80
C TYR A 10 11.41 16.55 -25.75
N VAL A 11 10.73 15.99 -26.76
CA VAL A 11 9.26 15.92 -26.78
C VAL A 11 8.76 15.08 -25.60
N LEU A 12 9.37 13.92 -25.35
CA LEU A 12 9.04 13.11 -24.19
C LEU A 12 9.28 13.84 -22.87
N ALA A 13 10.41 14.53 -22.74
CA ALA A 13 10.72 15.30 -21.54
C ALA A 13 9.66 16.38 -21.27
N VAL A 14 9.22 17.11 -22.29
CA VAL A 14 8.17 18.13 -22.16
C VAL A 14 6.84 17.49 -21.72
N ILE A 15 6.46 16.36 -22.33
CA ILE A 15 5.24 15.62 -21.95
C ILE A 15 5.34 15.16 -20.49
N PHE A 16 6.47 14.58 -20.06
CA PHE A 16 6.65 14.13 -18.68
C PHE A 16 6.62 15.29 -17.69
N VAL A 17 7.27 16.41 -17.99
CA VAL A 17 7.22 17.61 -17.13
C VAL A 17 5.77 18.11 -16.99
N PHE A 18 5.01 18.15 -18.07
CA PHE A 18 3.61 18.55 -18.05
C PHE A 18 2.76 17.60 -17.20
N LEU A 19 2.95 16.29 -17.35
CA LEU A 19 2.28 15.28 -16.52
C LEU A 19 2.64 15.42 -15.04
N VAL A 20 3.92 15.66 -14.73
CA VAL A 20 4.39 15.89 -13.37
C VAL A 20 3.72 17.13 -12.76
N ILE A 21 3.64 18.24 -13.49
CA ILE A 21 2.99 19.45 -13.00
C ILE A 21 1.50 19.21 -12.71
N ILE A 22 0.77 18.57 -13.63
CA ILE A 22 -0.65 18.25 -13.43
C ILE A 22 -0.86 17.32 -12.24
N THR A 23 -0.02 16.29 -12.08
CA THR A 23 -0.16 15.32 -11.00
C THR A 23 0.26 15.86 -9.64
N ILE A 24 1.27 16.73 -9.57
CA ILE A 24 1.75 17.32 -8.31
C ILE A 24 0.85 18.47 -7.86
N TYR A 25 0.25 19.23 -8.79
CA TYR A 25 -0.56 20.39 -8.46
C TYR A 25 -1.63 20.15 -7.38
N PRO A 26 -2.50 19.14 -7.47
CA PRO A 26 -3.52 18.89 -6.44
C PRO A 26 -2.91 18.62 -5.05
N PHE A 27 -1.76 17.97 -4.97
CA PHE A 27 -1.09 17.72 -3.68
C PHE A 27 -0.55 19.01 -3.08
N LEU A 28 0.08 19.86 -3.89
CA LEU A 28 0.56 21.17 -3.45
C LEU A 28 -0.60 22.08 -3.02
N ASN A 29 -1.72 22.03 -3.73
CA ASN A 29 -2.91 22.79 -3.38
C ASN A 29 -3.49 22.35 -2.02
N VAL A 30 -3.65 21.04 -1.81
CA VAL A 30 -4.10 20.50 -0.51
C VAL A 30 -3.12 20.88 0.61
N LEU A 31 -1.83 20.81 0.37
CA LEU A 31 -0.82 21.22 1.33
C LEU A 31 -0.93 22.72 1.67
N ALA A 32 -1.11 23.59 0.66
CA ALA A 32 -1.33 25.02 0.88
C ALA A 32 -2.59 25.30 1.70
N ILE A 33 -3.69 24.60 1.39
CA ILE A 33 -4.97 24.70 2.14
C ILE A 33 -4.77 24.23 3.59
N SER A 34 -4.00 23.19 3.83
CA SER A 34 -3.78 22.67 5.19
C SER A 34 -3.07 23.67 6.10
N PHE A 35 -2.23 24.54 5.53
CA PHE A 35 -1.54 25.62 6.24
C PHE A 35 -2.28 26.97 6.18
N ASN A 36 -3.44 27.04 5.54
CA ASN A 36 -4.20 28.28 5.44
C ASN A 36 -5.32 28.34 6.49
N ASP A 37 -5.69 29.56 6.89
CA ASP A 37 -6.82 29.79 7.78
C ASP A 37 -8.10 29.24 7.15
N SER A 38 -8.88 28.48 7.95
CA SER A 38 -10.10 27.82 7.46
C SER A 38 -11.18 28.81 7.02
N THR A 39 -11.30 29.95 7.69
CA THR A 39 -12.28 30.98 7.32
C THR A 39 -11.89 31.70 6.04
N ASP A 40 -10.59 31.88 5.80
CA ASP A 40 -10.07 32.45 4.55
C ASP A 40 -10.22 31.46 3.38
N THR A 41 -10.00 30.16 3.63
CA THR A 41 -10.15 29.10 2.63
C THR A 41 -11.57 28.96 2.11
N ILE A 42 -12.58 29.13 2.96
CA ILE A 42 -14.00 29.08 2.56
C ILE A 42 -14.39 30.27 1.69
N LYS A 43 -13.79 31.43 1.96
CA LYS A 43 -14.16 32.68 1.25
C LYS A 43 -13.37 32.93 -0.04
N ASN A 44 -12.20 32.32 -0.16
CA ASN A 44 -11.25 32.62 -1.22
C ASN A 44 -10.63 31.35 -1.79
N VAL A 45 -10.24 31.40 -3.08
CA VAL A 45 -9.52 30.31 -3.74
C VAL A 45 -8.03 30.37 -3.35
N ASN A 46 -7.51 29.27 -2.86
CA ASN A 46 -6.10 29.06 -2.60
C ASN A 46 -5.49 28.21 -3.72
N PHE A 47 -4.30 28.59 -4.20
CA PHE A 47 -3.60 27.84 -5.25
C PHE A 47 -2.48 26.97 -4.64
N ILE A 48 -1.24 27.46 -4.63
CA ILE A 48 -0.07 26.68 -4.17
C ILE A 48 0.51 27.24 -2.87
N ILE A 49 0.25 28.52 -2.56
CA ILE A 49 0.80 29.22 -1.40
C ILE A 49 -0.35 29.60 -0.46
N PRO A 50 -0.24 29.31 0.87
CA PRO A 50 -1.25 29.72 1.82
C PRO A 50 -1.31 31.23 1.91
N ARG A 51 -2.53 31.83 1.89
CA ARG A 51 -2.73 33.28 1.98
C ARG A 51 -2.57 33.78 3.42
N LYS A 52 -3.06 33.00 4.36
CA LYS A 52 -2.94 33.28 5.81
C LYS A 52 -2.39 32.04 6.49
N PHE A 53 -1.08 32.00 6.64
CA PHE A 53 -0.40 30.85 7.26
C PHE A 53 -0.86 30.64 8.70
N THR A 54 -1.30 29.43 9.02
CA THR A 54 -1.67 29.02 10.37
C THR A 54 -1.45 27.53 10.57
N LEU A 55 -1.17 27.13 11.81
CA LEU A 55 -1.11 25.74 12.24
C LEU A 55 -2.36 25.32 13.03
N SER A 56 -3.39 26.18 13.08
CA SER A 56 -4.60 25.93 13.87
C SER A 56 -5.34 24.66 13.41
N ASN A 57 -5.35 24.39 12.09
CA ASN A 57 -5.98 23.19 11.52
C ASN A 57 -5.32 21.92 12.09
N TYR A 58 -3.99 21.88 12.15
CA TYR A 58 -3.25 20.76 12.75
C TYR A 58 -3.50 20.62 14.24
N LYS A 59 -3.49 21.75 14.99
CA LYS A 59 -3.81 21.73 16.42
C LYS A 59 -5.21 21.18 16.67
N TYR A 60 -6.21 21.60 15.90
CA TYR A 60 -7.57 21.10 16.00
C TYR A 60 -7.63 19.59 15.71
N VAL A 61 -7.03 19.14 14.63
CA VAL A 61 -7.03 17.75 14.22
C VAL A 61 -6.41 16.84 15.27
N PHE A 62 -5.27 17.23 15.86
CA PHE A 62 -4.59 16.42 16.86
C PHE A 62 -5.23 16.49 18.25
N LYS A 63 -5.81 17.64 18.64
CA LYS A 63 -6.38 17.83 19.95
C LYS A 63 -7.86 17.46 20.02
N ASP A 64 -8.64 17.98 19.09
CA ASP A 64 -10.11 17.91 19.14
C ASP A 64 -10.69 16.98 18.05
N GLY A 65 -9.95 16.74 16.95
CA GLY A 65 -10.36 15.92 15.81
C GLY A 65 -10.28 14.41 15.99
N GLY A 66 -9.81 13.93 17.13
CA GLY A 66 -9.79 12.50 17.47
C GLY A 66 -8.89 11.62 16.55
N ILE A 67 -7.99 12.22 15.77
CA ILE A 67 -7.14 11.48 14.81
C ILE A 67 -5.99 10.71 15.48
N ALA A 68 -5.62 11.05 16.71
CA ALA A 68 -4.50 10.40 17.40
C ALA A 68 -4.68 8.87 17.50
N MET A 69 -5.85 8.40 17.91
CA MET A 69 -6.13 6.98 18.05
C MET A 69 -6.13 6.23 16.70
N PRO A 70 -6.84 6.69 15.65
CA PRO A 70 -6.71 6.11 14.32
C PRO A 70 -5.30 6.08 13.75
N ALA A 71 -4.48 7.13 14.02
CA ALA A 71 -3.08 7.17 13.60
C ALA A 71 -2.25 6.08 14.28
N VAL A 72 -2.40 5.90 15.59
CA VAL A 72 -1.74 4.82 16.34
C VAL A 72 -2.15 3.45 15.79
N ILE A 73 -3.44 3.21 15.55
CA ILE A 73 -3.94 1.97 14.97
C ILE A 73 -3.32 1.73 13.58
N SER A 74 -3.25 2.78 12.73
CA SER A 74 -2.66 2.67 11.40
C SER A 74 -1.16 2.34 11.43
N VAL A 75 -0.40 2.97 12.30
CA VAL A 75 1.03 2.68 12.49
C VAL A 75 1.22 1.26 13.02
N THR A 76 0.49 0.89 14.05
CA THR A 76 0.58 -0.43 14.68
C THR A 76 0.23 -1.55 13.70
N ARG A 77 -0.87 -1.41 12.93
CA ARG A 77 -1.24 -2.40 11.93
C ARG A 77 -0.19 -2.52 10.83
N THR A 78 0.44 -1.41 10.43
CA THR A 78 1.48 -1.43 9.40
C THR A 78 2.72 -2.17 9.90
N ILE A 79 3.21 -1.86 11.09
CA ILE A 79 4.40 -2.50 11.65
C ILE A 79 4.14 -4.00 11.87
N ILE A 80 3.08 -4.33 12.62
CA ILE A 80 2.78 -5.72 12.96
C ILE A 80 2.41 -6.51 11.70
N GLY A 81 1.55 -5.96 10.84
CA GLY A 81 1.13 -6.62 9.59
C GLY A 81 2.31 -6.91 8.66
N THR A 82 3.25 -5.95 8.54
CA THR A 82 4.45 -6.14 7.72
C THR A 82 5.35 -7.24 8.29
N ILE A 83 5.66 -7.19 9.58
CA ILE A 83 6.54 -8.19 10.21
C ILE A 83 5.94 -9.59 10.10
N VAL A 84 4.69 -9.75 10.52
CA VAL A 84 4.01 -11.05 10.50
C VAL A 84 3.81 -11.53 9.07
N GLY A 85 3.43 -10.65 8.14
CA GLY A 85 3.27 -10.96 6.73
C GLY A 85 4.56 -11.44 6.06
N ILE A 86 5.70 -10.78 6.33
CA ILE A 86 7.01 -11.20 5.80
C ILE A 86 7.38 -12.57 6.37
N VAL A 87 7.22 -12.78 7.67
CA VAL A 87 7.55 -14.07 8.32
C VAL A 87 6.69 -15.19 7.72
N CYS A 88 5.36 -15.02 7.69
CA CYS A 88 4.44 -16.02 7.14
C CYS A 88 4.74 -16.31 5.65
N THR A 89 4.92 -15.27 4.85
CA THR A 89 5.23 -15.41 3.41
C THR A 89 6.55 -16.15 3.21
N SER A 90 7.59 -15.81 3.98
CA SER A 90 8.90 -16.45 3.90
C SER A 90 8.86 -17.92 4.33
N MET A 91 8.12 -18.26 5.39
CA MET A 91 7.95 -19.65 5.83
C MET A 91 7.27 -20.50 4.76
N VAL A 92 6.20 -20.01 4.16
CA VAL A 92 5.48 -20.72 3.09
C VAL A 92 6.35 -20.83 1.83
N ALA A 93 7.02 -19.75 1.42
CA ALA A 93 7.93 -19.75 0.28
C ALA A 93 9.07 -20.74 0.46
N TYR A 94 9.69 -20.78 1.65
CA TYR A 94 10.74 -21.72 1.98
C TYR A 94 10.26 -23.17 1.92
N THR A 95 9.10 -23.47 2.54
CA THR A 95 8.51 -24.82 2.50
C THR A 95 8.26 -25.27 1.06
N LEU A 96 7.71 -24.38 0.21
CA LEU A 96 7.44 -24.67 -1.18
C LEU A 96 8.68 -24.68 -2.08
N SER A 97 9.83 -24.19 -1.63
CA SER A 97 11.10 -24.30 -2.34
C SER A 97 11.75 -25.67 -2.15
N ARG A 98 11.48 -26.35 -1.03
CA ARG A 98 12.10 -27.66 -0.73
C ARG A 98 11.62 -28.74 -1.68
N ARG A 99 12.57 -29.48 -2.26
CA ARG A 99 12.31 -30.57 -3.22
C ARG A 99 11.68 -31.80 -2.52
N ASP A 100 11.99 -31.99 -1.25
CA ASP A 100 11.52 -33.13 -0.44
C ASP A 100 10.05 -32.98 0.02
N PHE A 101 9.46 -31.82 -0.18
CA PHE A 101 8.05 -31.59 0.22
C PHE A 101 7.11 -32.21 -0.80
N VAL A 102 6.48 -33.34 -0.42
CA VAL A 102 5.61 -34.17 -1.28
C VAL A 102 4.43 -33.37 -1.84
N LEU A 103 3.83 -32.50 -1.04
CA LEU A 103 2.66 -31.69 -1.42
C LEU A 103 3.02 -30.36 -2.10
N ARG A 104 4.28 -30.16 -2.50
CA ARG A 104 4.77 -28.94 -3.14
C ARG A 104 3.91 -28.52 -4.34
N LYS A 105 3.69 -29.44 -5.30
CA LYS A 105 2.94 -29.17 -6.53
C LYS A 105 1.48 -28.80 -6.32
N PRO A 106 0.68 -29.59 -5.55
CA PRO A 106 -0.72 -29.25 -5.30
C PRO A 106 -0.91 -27.95 -4.53
N PHE A 107 -0.09 -27.68 -3.50
CA PHE A 107 -0.16 -26.40 -2.78
C PHE A 107 0.21 -25.21 -3.67
N GLN A 108 1.21 -25.36 -4.50
CA GLN A 108 1.62 -24.34 -5.45
C GLN A 108 0.51 -24.00 -6.45
N LEU A 109 -0.15 -25.05 -7.00
CA LEU A 109 -1.29 -24.86 -7.89
C LEU A 109 -2.46 -24.18 -7.16
N LEU A 110 -2.76 -24.59 -5.93
CA LEU A 110 -3.80 -23.99 -5.11
C LEU A 110 -3.54 -22.49 -4.90
N PHE A 111 -2.34 -22.11 -4.50
CA PHE A 111 -1.99 -20.69 -4.32
C PHE A 111 -2.10 -19.90 -5.64
N VAL A 112 -1.64 -20.47 -6.75
CA VAL A 112 -1.78 -19.80 -8.06
C VAL A 112 -3.25 -19.63 -8.44
N ILE A 113 -4.10 -20.62 -8.21
CA ILE A 113 -5.54 -20.51 -8.49
C ILE A 113 -6.17 -19.40 -7.63
N THR A 114 -5.83 -19.30 -6.35
CA THR A 114 -6.37 -18.24 -5.47
C THR A 114 -5.95 -16.82 -5.89
N MET A 115 -4.91 -16.69 -6.68
CA MET A 115 -4.50 -15.39 -7.25
C MET A 115 -5.46 -14.90 -8.35
N TYR A 116 -6.06 -15.82 -9.09
CA TYR A 116 -6.97 -15.50 -10.21
C TYR A 116 -8.45 -15.59 -9.82
N VAL A 117 -8.79 -16.34 -8.79
CA VAL A 117 -10.16 -16.54 -8.32
C VAL A 117 -10.38 -15.73 -7.07
N SER A 118 -11.14 -14.64 -7.19
CA SER A 118 -11.58 -13.82 -6.06
C SER A 118 -13.05 -14.10 -5.74
N GLY A 119 -13.36 -14.33 -4.48
CA GLY A 119 -14.74 -14.50 -4.02
C GLY A 119 -15.55 -13.19 -4.06
N GLY A 120 -14.88 -12.06 -4.18
CA GLY A 120 -15.50 -10.74 -4.13
C GLY A 120 -15.73 -10.23 -2.70
N MET A 121 -16.18 -8.99 -2.60
CA MET A 121 -16.29 -8.28 -1.32
C MET A 121 -17.33 -8.89 -0.37
N ILE A 122 -18.44 -9.40 -0.86
CA ILE A 122 -19.53 -9.94 -0.01
C ILE A 122 -19.11 -11.24 0.68
N PRO A 123 -18.60 -12.28 0.01
CA PRO A 123 -18.06 -13.47 0.66
C PRO A 123 -16.93 -13.19 1.64
N GLU A 124 -16.02 -12.26 1.30
CA GLU A 124 -14.92 -11.86 2.19
C GLU A 124 -15.45 -11.25 3.48
N TYR A 125 -16.40 -10.32 3.38
CA TYR A 125 -17.06 -9.71 4.52
C TYR A 125 -17.77 -10.76 5.41
N LEU A 126 -18.53 -11.68 4.81
CA LEU A 126 -19.22 -12.73 5.54
C LEU A 126 -18.24 -13.70 6.24
N LEU A 127 -17.15 -14.04 5.59
CA LEU A 127 -16.08 -14.84 6.17
C LEU A 127 -15.50 -14.17 7.42
N ILE A 128 -15.14 -12.89 7.32
CA ILE A 128 -14.52 -12.13 8.40
C ILE A 128 -15.49 -11.93 9.57
N ILE A 129 -16.72 -11.51 9.29
CA ILE A 129 -17.67 -11.11 10.34
C ILE A 129 -18.43 -12.31 10.92
N ARG A 130 -18.93 -13.23 10.09
CA ARG A 130 -19.74 -14.35 10.55
C ARG A 130 -18.94 -15.59 10.94
N THR A 131 -17.96 -15.96 10.10
CA THR A 131 -17.20 -17.21 10.31
C THR A 131 -16.06 -17.00 11.30
N LEU A 132 -15.21 -15.99 11.07
CA LEU A 132 -14.06 -15.70 11.92
C LEU A 132 -14.40 -14.83 13.14
N LYS A 133 -15.59 -14.21 13.16
CA LYS A 133 -16.08 -13.35 14.25
C LYS A 133 -15.11 -12.23 14.64
N LEU A 134 -14.42 -11.66 13.64
CA LEU A 134 -13.40 -10.61 13.82
C LEU A 134 -14.00 -9.19 13.79
N GLY A 135 -15.32 -9.05 13.93
CA GLY A 135 -15.96 -7.74 14.04
C GLY A 135 -15.37 -6.96 15.22
N ASN A 136 -14.95 -5.73 14.96
CA ASN A 136 -14.33 -4.83 15.95
C ASN A 136 -13.07 -5.41 16.65
N ASN A 137 -12.30 -6.23 15.95
CA ASN A 137 -11.06 -6.80 16.43
C ASN A 137 -9.87 -6.35 15.58
N PHE A 138 -8.74 -6.04 16.22
CA PHE A 138 -7.52 -5.60 15.52
C PHE A 138 -7.02 -6.65 14.50
N MET A 139 -7.27 -7.93 14.72
CA MET A 139 -6.90 -9.03 13.83
C MET A 139 -7.51 -8.91 12.43
N VAL A 140 -8.63 -8.18 12.26
CA VAL A 140 -9.23 -7.93 10.94
C VAL A 140 -8.28 -7.19 9.98
N TYR A 141 -7.38 -6.38 10.53
CA TYR A 141 -6.39 -5.64 9.74
C TYR A 141 -5.15 -6.46 9.35
N ILE A 142 -4.92 -7.58 10.02
CA ILE A 142 -3.71 -8.39 9.85
C ILE A 142 -4.01 -9.68 9.07
N LEU A 143 -5.03 -10.44 9.48
CA LEU A 143 -5.31 -11.78 8.96
C LEU A 143 -5.54 -11.83 7.44
N PRO A 144 -6.35 -10.95 6.82
CA PRO A 144 -6.58 -10.99 5.37
C PRO A 144 -5.33 -10.65 4.55
N GLY A 145 -4.42 -9.85 5.13
CA GLY A 145 -3.19 -9.40 4.49
C GLY A 145 -1.94 -10.23 4.82
N LEU A 146 -2.07 -11.35 5.56
CA LEU A 146 -0.93 -12.13 6.06
C LEU A 146 -0.03 -12.65 4.95
N MET A 147 -0.59 -13.02 3.80
CA MET A 147 0.16 -13.60 2.71
C MET A 147 -0.38 -13.16 1.36
N TRP A 148 0.50 -12.55 0.58
CA TRP A 148 0.25 -12.24 -0.82
C TRP A 148 0.94 -13.29 -1.69
N VAL A 149 0.17 -14.03 -2.45
CA VAL A 149 0.68 -15.13 -3.30
C VAL A 149 1.78 -14.66 -4.24
N TYR A 150 1.65 -13.47 -4.83
CA TYR A 150 2.68 -12.88 -5.67
C TYR A 150 4.02 -12.72 -4.93
N ASN A 151 3.99 -12.17 -3.73
CA ASN A 151 5.19 -12.00 -2.91
C ASN A 151 5.82 -13.35 -2.52
N MET A 152 4.98 -14.34 -2.22
CA MET A 152 5.42 -15.72 -1.93
C MET A 152 6.14 -16.33 -3.13
N ILE A 153 5.62 -16.16 -4.35
CA ILE A 153 6.26 -16.64 -5.58
C ILE A 153 7.60 -15.95 -5.80
N LEU A 154 7.71 -14.63 -5.58
CA LEU A 154 8.96 -13.89 -5.71
C LEU A 154 10.02 -14.39 -4.71
N VAL A 155 9.66 -14.49 -3.44
CA VAL A 155 10.57 -14.98 -2.38
C VAL A 155 11.02 -16.39 -2.69
N ARG A 156 10.09 -17.26 -3.09
CA ARG A 156 10.42 -18.64 -3.48
C ARG A 156 11.35 -18.68 -4.68
N SER A 157 11.09 -17.91 -5.72
CA SER A 157 11.94 -17.85 -6.92
C SER A 157 13.38 -17.42 -6.56
N TYR A 158 13.51 -16.50 -5.62
CA TYR A 158 14.80 -16.10 -5.09
C TYR A 158 15.50 -17.25 -4.35
N ILE A 159 14.78 -17.95 -3.46
CA ILE A 159 15.33 -19.10 -2.72
C ILE A 159 15.76 -20.23 -3.67
N ASP A 160 14.94 -20.55 -4.67
CA ASP A 160 15.25 -21.59 -5.68
C ASP A 160 16.51 -21.23 -6.52
N GLY A 161 16.85 -19.93 -6.63
CA GLY A 161 18.05 -19.44 -7.34
C GLY A 161 19.33 -19.40 -6.49
N LEU A 162 19.24 -19.61 -5.18
CA LEU A 162 20.42 -19.64 -4.31
C LEU A 162 21.21 -20.95 -4.52
N PRO A 163 22.55 -20.89 -4.61
CA PRO A 163 23.35 -22.11 -4.62
C PRO A 163 23.13 -22.86 -3.31
N MET A 164 22.66 -24.10 -3.41
CA MET A 164 22.52 -24.96 -2.24
C MET A 164 23.90 -25.19 -1.66
N LEU A 165 24.19 -24.64 -0.50
CA LEU A 165 25.32 -25.06 0.30
C LEU A 165 25.00 -26.49 0.77
N THR A 166 25.53 -27.47 0.08
CA THR A 166 25.53 -28.89 0.46
C THR A 166 26.43 -29.11 1.67
#